data_0c6576794939d364fb0ba3bfd1d6b5ff
#
_entry.id   0c6576794939d364fb0ba3bfd1d6b5ff
#
_cell.length_a   1.000
_cell.length_b   1.000
_cell.length_c   1.000
_cell.angle_alpha   90.00
_cell.angle_beta   90.00
_cell.angle_gamma   90.00
#
_symmetry.space_group_name_H-M   'P 1'
#
loop_
_entity.id
_entity.type
_entity.pdbx_description
1 polymer ?
#
loop_
_entity_poly.entity_id
_entity_poly.type
_entity_poly.pdbx_seq_one_letter_code
_entity_poly.pdbx_strand_id
1 'polypeptide(L)'
;TIDSIAGEMGEITIRGQVTSVEAREIRNEKTIYMFNITDFTDTITVKMFLHNEQVPEISGAIKKGAFLKLKGVTTIDKFDHEITIGSLAGIRKISDFTTSRMDNSPEKRVELHCHTKMSDMDGVTDASVLVKRAYKWGHPAIAITDHGVVQSFPEANHAYDDIVSDYRKQYQKDHPEATKDEMKQ
;
A
#
# COMPACT_ATOMS: atom_id res chain seq x y z
N THR A 1 -5.78 -16.46 9.04
CA THR A 1 -5.85 -14.99 9.04
C THR A 1 -5.35 -14.45 10.37
N ILE A 2 -4.92 -13.16 10.41
CA ILE A 2 -4.38 -12.55 11.63
C ILE A 2 -5.47 -12.41 12.69
N ASP A 3 -6.70 -12.07 12.31
CA ASP A 3 -7.86 -11.97 13.21
C ASP A 3 -8.21 -13.29 13.94
N SER A 4 -7.75 -14.42 13.41
CA SER A 4 -7.95 -15.73 14.05
C SER A 4 -6.91 -16.07 15.13
N ILE A 5 -5.92 -15.19 15.37
CA ILE A 5 -4.87 -15.39 16.37
C ILE A 5 -5.39 -14.89 17.72
N ALA A 6 -5.93 -15.79 18.53
CA ALA A 6 -6.57 -15.47 19.80
C ALA A 6 -5.65 -15.62 21.03
N GLY A 7 -4.37 -15.96 20.86
CA GLY A 7 -3.42 -16.17 21.95
C GLY A 7 -2.12 -16.80 21.52
N GLU A 8 -1.39 -17.42 22.46
CA GLU A 8 -0.18 -18.16 22.17
C GLU A 8 -0.54 -19.48 21.45
N MET A 9 -0.41 -19.49 20.13
CA MET A 9 -0.73 -20.65 19.27
C MET A 9 0.51 -21.45 18.86
N GLY A 10 1.68 -21.09 19.41
CA GLY A 10 2.94 -21.69 18.99
C GLY A 10 3.45 -21.11 17.67
N GLU A 11 4.02 -21.97 16.83
CA GLU A 11 4.61 -21.57 15.56
C GLU A 11 3.50 -21.38 14.50
N ILE A 12 3.44 -20.17 13.91
CA ILE A 12 2.48 -19.80 12.89
C ILE A 12 3.18 -19.27 11.64
N THR A 13 2.49 -19.33 10.53
CA THR A 13 2.91 -18.69 9.28
C THR A 13 1.85 -17.71 8.84
N ILE A 14 2.22 -16.45 8.67
CA ILE A 14 1.34 -15.41 8.16
C ILE A 14 1.91 -14.74 6.91
N ARG A 15 1.05 -14.05 6.17
CA ARG A 15 1.40 -13.16 5.09
C ARG A 15 0.67 -11.84 5.28
N GLY A 16 1.33 -10.74 4.95
CA GLY A 16 0.70 -9.43 5.11
C GLY A 16 1.53 -8.31 4.53
N GLN A 17 0.98 -7.11 4.63
CA GLN A 17 1.64 -5.86 4.29
C GLN A 17 2.18 -5.20 5.54
N VAL A 18 3.41 -4.71 5.48
CA VAL A 18 4.02 -3.93 6.56
C VAL A 18 3.38 -2.54 6.59
N THR A 19 2.78 -2.16 7.72
CA THR A 19 2.11 -0.87 7.91
C THR A 19 2.99 0.16 8.59
N SER A 20 3.83 -0.28 9.53
CA SER A 20 4.79 0.57 10.23
C SER A 20 6.06 -0.21 10.55
N VAL A 21 7.16 0.51 10.72
CA VAL A 21 8.45 -0.04 11.12
C VAL A 21 9.06 0.88 12.17
N GLU A 22 9.60 0.30 13.22
CA GLU A 22 10.27 1.00 14.30
C GLU A 22 11.53 0.22 14.70
N ALA A 23 12.63 0.93 14.94
CA ALA A 23 13.88 0.37 15.43
C ALA A 23 14.30 1.11 16.68
N ARG A 24 14.61 0.36 17.75
CA ARG A 24 15.04 0.92 19.02
C ARG A 24 16.32 0.24 19.46
N GLU A 25 17.40 0.99 19.52
CA GLU A 25 18.66 0.50 20.05
C GLU A 25 18.57 0.25 21.56
N ILE A 26 19.13 -0.86 22.00
CA ILE A 26 19.20 -1.28 23.40
C ILE A 26 20.66 -1.58 23.79
N ARG A 27 20.88 -1.91 25.05
CA ARG A 27 22.23 -2.22 25.55
C ARG A 27 22.87 -3.43 24.83
N ASN A 28 24.19 -3.50 24.83
CA ASN A 28 24.99 -4.60 24.26
C ASN A 28 24.90 -4.71 22.72
N GLU A 29 24.99 -3.58 22.02
CA GLU A 29 25.02 -3.54 20.54
C GLU A 29 23.85 -4.30 19.88
N LYS A 30 22.70 -4.27 20.53
CA LYS A 30 21.46 -4.88 20.02
C LYS A 30 20.41 -3.85 19.73
N THR A 31 19.62 -4.12 18.74
CA THR A 31 18.44 -3.34 18.35
C THR A 31 17.19 -4.21 18.41
N ILE A 32 16.15 -3.72 19.05
CA ILE A 32 14.80 -4.26 18.89
C ILE A 32 14.24 -3.66 17.60
N TYR A 33 14.02 -4.50 16.62
CA TYR A 33 13.38 -4.12 15.36
C TYR A 33 11.94 -4.61 15.40
N MET A 34 11.00 -3.66 15.33
CA MET A 34 9.57 -3.93 15.40
C MET A 34 8.90 -3.48 14.13
N PHE A 35 7.93 -4.22 13.66
CA PHE A 35 7.08 -3.81 12.57
C PHE A 35 5.68 -4.39 12.72
N ASN A 36 4.70 -3.63 12.28
CA ASN A 36 3.32 -4.08 12.21
C ASN A 36 3.02 -4.64 10.83
N ILE A 37 2.35 -5.78 10.81
CA ILE A 37 1.95 -6.46 9.58
C ILE A 37 0.46 -6.75 9.61
N THR A 38 -0.22 -6.48 8.50
CA THR A 38 -1.67 -6.72 8.34
C THR A 38 -1.94 -7.60 7.13
N ASP A 39 -2.88 -8.50 7.26
CA ASP A 39 -3.46 -9.25 6.14
C ASP A 39 -4.83 -8.70 5.73
N PHE A 40 -5.16 -7.48 6.20
CA PHE A 40 -6.42 -6.76 6.03
C PHE A 40 -7.61 -7.33 6.79
N THR A 41 -7.42 -8.37 7.62
CA THR A 41 -8.39 -8.82 8.62
C THR A 41 -8.09 -8.21 9.98
N ASP A 42 -6.81 -8.17 10.36
CA ASP A 42 -6.29 -7.54 11.56
C ASP A 42 -4.81 -7.18 11.37
N THR A 43 -4.18 -6.64 12.41
CA THR A 43 -2.77 -6.24 12.44
C THR A 43 -2.08 -6.85 13.65
N ILE A 44 -0.88 -7.38 13.46
CA ILE A 44 -0.06 -7.93 14.54
C ILE A 44 1.35 -7.35 14.53
N THR A 45 1.90 -7.14 15.71
CA THR A 45 3.28 -6.66 15.88
C THR A 45 4.25 -7.82 15.83
N VAL A 46 5.30 -7.64 15.04
CA VAL A 46 6.44 -8.57 14.96
C VAL A 46 7.65 -7.93 15.64
N LYS A 47 8.28 -8.64 16.58
CA LYS A 47 9.44 -8.16 17.34
C LYS A 47 10.66 -9.04 17.05
N MET A 48 11.76 -8.42 16.66
CA MET A 48 13.04 -9.08 16.35
C MET A 48 14.15 -8.45 17.18
N PHE A 49 15.02 -9.28 17.73
CA PHE A 49 16.25 -8.82 18.40
C PHE A 49 17.42 -9.04 17.44
N LEU A 50 18.03 -7.96 17.00
CA LEU A 50 19.10 -7.97 16.01
C LEU A 50 20.38 -7.40 16.61
N HIS A 51 21.53 -7.84 16.12
CA HIS A 51 22.77 -7.10 16.30
C HIS A 51 22.75 -5.84 15.42
N ASN A 52 23.33 -4.74 15.90
CA ASN A 52 23.30 -3.46 15.19
C ASN A 52 23.84 -3.56 13.76
N GLU A 53 24.81 -4.46 13.51
CA GLU A 53 25.36 -4.74 12.17
C GLU A 53 24.32 -5.31 11.18
N GLN A 54 23.30 -6.01 11.67
CA GLN A 54 22.27 -6.65 10.83
C GLN A 54 21.14 -5.70 10.46
N VAL A 55 20.97 -4.59 11.19
CA VAL A 55 19.87 -3.64 11.00
C VAL A 55 19.83 -3.04 9.60
N PRO A 56 20.96 -2.61 8.98
CA PRO A 56 20.92 -2.03 7.63
C PRO A 56 20.39 -2.98 6.56
N GLU A 57 20.78 -4.26 6.61
CA GLU A 57 20.32 -5.29 5.67
C GLU A 57 18.82 -5.55 5.82
N ILE A 58 18.38 -5.73 7.05
CA ILE A 58 16.98 -6.03 7.36
C ILE A 58 16.08 -4.83 7.08
N SER A 59 16.49 -3.62 7.42
CA SER A 59 15.75 -2.40 7.12
C SER A 59 15.60 -2.14 5.61
N GLY A 60 16.55 -2.61 4.81
CA GLY A 60 16.47 -2.61 3.35
C GLY A 60 15.35 -3.51 2.82
N ALA A 61 15.14 -4.65 3.45
CA ALA A 61 14.16 -5.66 3.06
C ALA A 61 12.75 -5.41 3.64
N ILE A 62 12.68 -4.95 4.90
CA ILE A 62 11.42 -4.72 5.63
C ILE A 62 11.13 -3.21 5.66
N LYS A 63 10.29 -2.76 4.74
CA LYS A 63 9.87 -1.35 4.63
C LYS A 63 8.36 -1.25 4.69
N LYS A 64 7.86 -0.11 5.16
CA LYS A 64 6.44 0.21 5.07
C LYS A 64 5.92 0.00 3.64
N GLY A 65 4.81 -0.71 3.50
CA GLY A 65 4.21 -1.08 2.21
C GLY A 65 4.73 -2.39 1.63
N ALA A 66 5.82 -2.99 2.16
CA ALA A 66 6.32 -4.27 1.67
C ALA A 66 5.37 -5.42 2.02
N PHE A 67 5.20 -6.36 1.10
CA PHE A 67 4.46 -7.59 1.34
C PHE A 67 5.41 -8.70 1.74
N LEU A 68 5.12 -9.32 2.89
CA LEU A 68 5.98 -10.34 3.49
C LEU A 68 5.17 -11.60 3.81
N LYS A 69 5.83 -12.74 3.72
CA LYS A 69 5.43 -13.99 4.35
C LYS A 69 6.46 -14.31 5.42
N LEU A 70 6.00 -14.52 6.63
CA LEU A 70 6.88 -14.83 7.75
C LEU A 70 6.35 -16.02 8.55
N LYS A 71 7.29 -16.68 9.22
CA LYS A 71 7.05 -17.80 10.12
C LYS A 71 7.70 -17.47 11.46
N GLY A 72 6.94 -17.54 12.53
CA GLY A 72 7.42 -17.22 13.87
C GLY A 72 6.49 -17.75 14.94
N VAL A 73 6.82 -17.49 16.18
CA VAL A 73 6.08 -17.97 17.36
C VAL A 73 5.26 -16.83 17.95
N THR A 74 3.98 -17.07 18.19
CA THR A 74 3.11 -16.14 18.90
C THR A 74 3.44 -16.16 20.39
N THR A 75 3.61 -14.97 20.96
CA THR A 75 3.88 -14.77 22.39
C THR A 75 3.10 -13.58 22.90
N ILE A 76 2.73 -13.60 24.17
CA ILE A 76 2.17 -12.42 24.84
C ILE A 76 3.34 -11.55 25.31
N ASP A 77 3.38 -10.31 24.86
CA ASP A 77 4.38 -9.35 25.31
C ASP A 77 4.19 -9.03 26.80
N LYS A 78 5.31 -8.97 27.53
CA LYS A 78 5.29 -8.79 28.99
C LYS A 78 4.96 -7.36 29.44
N PHE A 79 5.06 -6.38 28.53
CA PHE A 79 4.88 -4.97 28.87
C PHE A 79 3.47 -4.46 28.52
N ASP A 80 3.00 -4.74 27.31
CA ASP A 80 1.71 -4.29 26.82
C ASP A 80 0.63 -5.37 26.87
N HIS A 81 1.01 -6.62 27.18
CA HIS A 81 0.14 -7.79 27.23
C HIS A 81 -0.58 -8.09 25.89
N GLU A 82 -0.05 -7.55 24.78
CA GLU A 82 -0.56 -7.81 23.44
C GLU A 82 0.08 -9.07 22.83
N ILE A 83 -0.67 -9.71 21.94
CA ILE A 83 -0.15 -10.84 21.19
C ILE A 83 0.83 -10.32 20.14
N THR A 84 2.04 -10.82 20.16
CA THR A 84 3.10 -10.45 19.21
C THR A 84 3.71 -11.70 18.58
N ILE A 85 4.39 -11.53 17.44
CA ILE A 85 5.20 -12.60 16.86
C ILE A 85 6.66 -12.29 17.18
N GLY A 86 7.26 -13.22 17.94
CA GLY A 86 8.70 -13.27 18.19
C GLY A 86 9.35 -14.46 17.52
N SER A 87 10.63 -14.70 17.82
CA SER A 87 11.37 -15.92 17.38
C SER A 87 11.09 -16.29 15.93
N LEU A 88 11.40 -15.36 15.00
CA LEU A 88 11.18 -15.59 13.57
C LEU A 88 12.06 -16.73 13.07
N ALA A 89 11.42 -17.77 12.52
CA ALA A 89 12.09 -18.90 11.85
C ALA A 89 12.41 -18.58 10.39
N GLY A 90 11.68 -17.61 9.78
CA GLY A 90 11.93 -17.20 8.42
C GLY A 90 11.05 -16.03 7.99
N ILE A 91 11.59 -15.25 7.07
CA ILE A 91 10.89 -14.11 6.46
C ILE A 91 11.21 -14.06 4.97
N ARG A 92 10.22 -13.78 4.14
CA ARG A 92 10.38 -13.69 2.70
C ARG A 92 9.49 -12.60 2.13
N LYS A 93 10.05 -11.78 1.23
CA LYS A 93 9.28 -10.84 0.44
C LYS A 93 8.40 -11.61 -0.56
N ILE A 94 7.15 -11.20 -0.69
CA ILE A 94 6.18 -11.75 -1.64
C ILE A 94 5.61 -10.63 -2.50
N SER A 95 4.94 -10.99 -3.58
CA SER A 95 4.18 -10.03 -4.37
C SER A 95 2.95 -9.54 -3.61
N ASP A 96 2.47 -8.37 -3.99
CA ASP A 96 1.19 -7.83 -3.53
C ASP A 96 0.07 -8.84 -3.84
N PHE A 97 -0.65 -9.24 -2.80
CA PHE A 97 -1.79 -10.16 -2.90
C PHE A 97 -3.13 -9.47 -2.69
N THR A 98 -3.12 -8.14 -2.62
CA THR A 98 -4.36 -7.38 -2.50
C THR A 98 -5.18 -7.51 -3.78
N THR A 99 -6.47 -7.75 -3.59
CA THR A 99 -7.42 -7.74 -4.70
C THR A 99 -8.03 -6.35 -4.79
N SER A 100 -7.87 -5.69 -5.92
CA SER A 100 -8.59 -4.46 -6.21
C SER A 100 -9.73 -4.77 -7.18
N ARG A 101 -10.87 -4.13 -6.97
CA ARG A 101 -11.95 -4.19 -7.97
C ARG A 101 -11.44 -3.65 -9.29
N MET A 102 -11.73 -4.37 -10.36
CA MET A 102 -11.45 -3.98 -11.73
C MET A 102 -12.75 -3.97 -12.53
N ASP A 103 -12.86 -3.04 -13.44
CA ASP A 103 -13.89 -3.11 -14.46
C ASP A 103 -13.38 -4.05 -15.58
N ASN A 104 -13.99 -5.23 -15.69
CA ASN A 104 -13.67 -6.24 -16.70
C ASN A 104 -14.68 -6.23 -17.87
N SER A 105 -15.53 -5.20 -17.95
CA SER A 105 -16.47 -5.06 -19.08
C SER A 105 -15.69 -4.87 -20.38
N PRO A 106 -16.06 -5.57 -21.47
CA PRO A 106 -15.44 -5.36 -22.78
C PRO A 106 -15.70 -3.97 -23.34
N GLU A 107 -16.86 -3.38 -23.05
CA GLU A 107 -17.18 -1.99 -23.36
C GLU A 107 -17.11 -1.15 -22.09
N LYS A 108 -16.29 -0.09 -22.14
CA LYS A 108 -16.11 0.81 -21.00
C LYS A 108 -17.17 1.89 -21.02
N ARG A 109 -17.81 2.05 -19.90
CA ARG A 109 -18.78 3.11 -19.69
C ARG A 109 -18.07 4.41 -19.33
N VAL A 110 -18.56 5.54 -19.86
CA VAL A 110 -18.18 6.85 -19.36
C VAL A 110 -19.01 7.17 -18.13
N GLU A 111 -18.36 7.47 -17.02
CA GLU A 111 -19.05 7.96 -15.81
C GLU A 111 -19.36 9.44 -15.98
N LEU A 112 -20.65 9.78 -16.03
CA LEU A 112 -21.13 11.13 -16.26
C LEU A 112 -21.68 11.83 -15.01
N HIS A 113 -21.73 11.12 -13.87
CA HIS A 113 -22.25 11.65 -12.61
C HIS A 113 -21.45 11.07 -11.44
N CYS A 114 -20.44 11.79 -10.99
CA CYS A 114 -19.57 11.35 -9.93
C CYS A 114 -19.31 12.47 -8.93
N HIS A 115 -19.47 12.17 -7.65
CA HIS A 115 -19.25 13.10 -6.54
C HIS A 115 -17.97 12.76 -5.79
N THR A 116 -17.15 13.80 -5.55
CA THR A 116 -15.95 13.69 -4.70
C THR A 116 -16.31 14.08 -3.26
N LYS A 117 -15.32 14.00 -2.35
CA LYS A 117 -15.46 14.51 -1.00
C LYS A 117 -15.77 16.02 -0.90
N MET A 118 -15.71 16.75 -2.01
CA MET A 118 -16.09 18.17 -2.08
C MET A 118 -17.62 18.36 -2.17
N SER A 119 -18.35 17.28 -2.46
CA SER A 119 -19.81 17.23 -2.30
C SER A 119 -20.12 16.88 -0.84
N ASP A 120 -20.37 17.91 -0.03
CA ASP A 120 -20.60 17.77 1.39
C ASP A 120 -21.73 16.79 1.71
N MET A 121 -21.51 15.87 2.66
CA MET A 121 -22.44 14.83 3.09
C MET A 121 -22.84 13.80 2.00
N ASP A 122 -22.20 13.80 0.81
CA ASP A 122 -22.57 12.92 -0.30
C ASP A 122 -21.36 12.12 -0.83
N GLY A 123 -20.23 12.75 -1.05
CA GLY A 123 -19.00 12.10 -1.50
C GLY A 123 -17.97 11.92 -0.38
N VAL A 124 -17.20 10.81 -0.43
CA VAL A 124 -16.11 10.53 0.53
C VAL A 124 -14.76 10.30 -0.15
N THR A 125 -14.74 10.20 -1.48
CA THR A 125 -13.53 9.84 -2.24
C THR A 125 -12.83 11.09 -2.77
N ASP A 126 -11.50 11.10 -2.69
CA ASP A 126 -10.68 12.16 -3.27
C ASP A 126 -10.78 12.18 -4.81
N ALA A 127 -10.79 13.37 -5.41
CA ALA A 127 -10.86 13.54 -6.86
C ALA A 127 -9.72 12.83 -7.59
N SER A 128 -8.50 12.92 -7.06
CA SER A 128 -7.32 12.24 -7.61
C SER A 128 -7.46 10.72 -7.63
N VAL A 129 -8.10 10.14 -6.62
CA VAL A 129 -8.36 8.69 -6.54
C VAL A 129 -9.36 8.27 -7.62
N LEU A 130 -10.41 9.06 -7.85
CA LEU A 130 -11.41 8.78 -8.87
C LEU A 130 -10.81 8.83 -10.28
N VAL A 131 -10.05 9.88 -10.61
CA VAL A 131 -9.40 10.04 -11.92
C VAL A 131 -8.41 8.89 -12.17
N LYS A 132 -7.54 8.59 -11.20
CA LYS A 132 -6.57 7.47 -11.30
C LYS A 132 -7.27 6.11 -11.43
N ARG A 133 -8.42 5.94 -10.79
CA ARG A 133 -9.23 4.72 -10.89
C ARG A 133 -9.87 4.56 -12.26
N ALA A 134 -10.47 5.61 -12.79
CA ALA A 134 -11.06 5.62 -14.13
C ALA A 134 -10.01 5.26 -15.19
N TYR A 135 -8.83 5.88 -15.12
CA TYR A 135 -7.70 5.55 -15.99
C TYR A 135 -7.28 4.08 -15.87
N LYS A 136 -7.09 3.58 -14.63
CA LYS A 136 -6.69 2.18 -14.37
C LYS A 136 -7.70 1.17 -14.91
N TRP A 137 -8.98 1.53 -14.94
CA TRP A 137 -10.04 0.69 -15.46
C TRP A 137 -10.22 0.80 -16.98
N GLY A 138 -9.49 1.71 -17.63
CA GLY A 138 -9.57 1.94 -19.07
C GLY A 138 -10.83 2.73 -19.50
N HIS A 139 -11.41 3.50 -18.60
CA HIS A 139 -12.52 4.40 -18.95
C HIS A 139 -11.99 5.55 -19.83
N PRO A 140 -12.67 5.88 -20.94
CA PRO A 140 -12.22 6.93 -21.84
C PRO A 140 -12.38 8.34 -21.25
N ALA A 141 -13.30 8.51 -20.30
CA ALA A 141 -13.55 9.78 -19.62
C ALA A 141 -14.27 9.55 -18.28
N ILE A 142 -14.23 10.57 -17.43
CA ILE A 142 -15.02 10.68 -16.19
C ILE A 142 -15.47 12.14 -16.04
N ALA A 143 -16.74 12.38 -15.66
CA ALA A 143 -17.23 13.67 -15.27
C ALA A 143 -17.36 13.77 -13.76
N ILE A 144 -16.74 14.78 -13.16
CA ILE A 144 -16.93 15.10 -11.75
C ILE A 144 -18.02 16.17 -11.65
N THR A 145 -19.07 15.87 -10.89
CA THR A 145 -20.28 16.67 -10.80
C THR A 145 -20.61 17.02 -9.36
N ASP A 146 -19.65 17.59 -8.65
CA ASP A 146 -19.83 18.00 -7.25
C ASP A 146 -20.92 19.05 -7.09
N HIS A 147 -21.65 18.97 -5.98
CA HIS A 147 -22.80 19.84 -5.68
C HIS A 147 -22.38 21.31 -5.53
N GLY A 148 -22.73 22.14 -6.50
CA GLY A 148 -22.59 23.60 -6.44
C GLY A 148 -21.16 24.14 -6.32
N VAL A 149 -20.13 23.29 -6.50
CA VAL A 149 -18.72 23.66 -6.33
C VAL A 149 -17.84 23.09 -7.45
N VAL A 150 -16.66 23.70 -7.62
CA VAL A 150 -15.59 23.26 -8.55
C VAL A 150 -14.26 23.00 -7.84
N GLN A 151 -14.28 22.81 -6.53
CA GLN A 151 -13.07 22.69 -5.70
C GLN A 151 -12.23 21.45 -6.00
N SER A 152 -12.83 20.39 -6.55
CA SER A 152 -12.14 19.18 -7.00
C SER A 152 -11.30 19.38 -8.27
N PHE A 153 -11.52 20.47 -9.02
CA PHE A 153 -10.88 20.68 -10.33
C PHE A 153 -9.34 20.68 -10.26
N PRO A 154 -8.68 21.45 -9.38
CA PRO A 154 -7.21 21.45 -9.31
C PRO A 154 -6.64 20.05 -9.00
N GLU A 155 -7.25 19.31 -8.06
CA GLU A 155 -6.81 17.97 -7.67
C GLU A 155 -7.00 16.96 -8.81
N ALA A 156 -8.13 17.03 -9.50
CA ALA A 156 -8.41 16.18 -10.67
C ALA A 156 -7.43 16.46 -11.82
N ASN A 157 -7.14 17.76 -12.09
CA ASN A 157 -6.21 18.15 -13.13
C ASN A 157 -4.77 17.70 -12.81
N HIS A 158 -4.30 17.86 -11.57
CA HIS A 158 -2.99 17.35 -11.16
C HIS A 158 -2.89 15.83 -11.31
N ALA A 159 -3.97 15.10 -10.96
CA ALA A 159 -3.99 13.64 -11.13
C ALA A 159 -3.91 13.23 -12.62
N TYR A 160 -4.54 14.00 -13.51
CA TYR A 160 -4.41 13.82 -14.96
C TYR A 160 -2.99 14.10 -15.44
N ASP A 161 -2.39 15.20 -15.01
CA ASP A 161 -1.00 15.56 -15.37
C ASP A 161 0.01 14.50 -14.90
N ASP A 162 -0.18 13.96 -13.71
CA ASP A 162 0.61 12.83 -13.19
C ASP A 162 0.52 11.62 -14.13
N ILE A 163 -0.70 11.23 -14.51
CA ILE A 163 -0.95 10.08 -15.41
C ILE A 163 -0.24 10.29 -16.75
N VAL A 164 -0.41 11.49 -17.35
CA VAL A 164 0.25 11.82 -18.62
C VAL A 164 1.77 11.81 -18.51
N SER A 165 2.29 12.34 -17.40
CA SER A 165 3.74 12.33 -17.13
C SER A 165 4.29 10.91 -17.02
N ASP A 166 3.59 10.05 -16.29
CA ASP A 166 4.03 8.66 -16.09
C ASP A 166 3.89 7.83 -17.38
N TYR A 167 2.83 8.05 -18.14
CA TYR A 167 2.68 7.45 -19.47
C TYR A 167 3.84 7.85 -20.41
N ARG A 168 4.18 9.13 -20.46
CA ARG A 168 5.29 9.63 -21.29
C ARG A 168 6.63 9.04 -20.87
N LYS A 169 6.91 8.93 -19.57
CA LYS A 169 8.12 8.29 -19.07
C LYS A 169 8.19 6.82 -19.46
N GLN A 170 7.07 6.11 -19.38
CA GLN A 170 7.00 4.71 -19.77
C GLN A 170 7.17 4.57 -21.29
N TYR A 171 6.47 5.37 -22.09
CA TYR A 171 6.58 5.39 -23.54
C TYR A 171 8.01 5.64 -24.00
N GLN A 172 8.71 6.60 -23.36
CA GLN A 172 10.11 6.90 -23.68
C GLN A 172 11.07 5.75 -23.33
N LYS A 173 10.77 4.97 -22.29
CA LYS A 173 11.56 3.76 -21.98
C LYS A 173 11.38 2.67 -23.02
N ASP A 174 10.15 2.50 -23.49
CA ASP A 174 9.78 1.48 -24.46
C ASP A 174 10.19 1.90 -25.89
N HIS A 175 10.31 3.21 -26.14
CA HIS A 175 10.68 3.83 -27.43
C HIS A 175 11.78 4.88 -27.23
N PRO A 176 13.04 4.48 -27.05
CA PRO A 176 14.15 5.41 -26.78
C PRO A 176 14.38 6.44 -27.90
N GLU A 177 13.98 6.11 -29.11
CA GLU A 177 14.09 6.94 -30.33
C GLU A 177 12.99 7.99 -30.46
N ALA A 178 11.95 7.92 -29.64
CA ALA A 178 10.77 8.77 -29.78
C ALA A 178 11.09 10.25 -29.55
N THR A 179 10.63 11.10 -30.43
CA THR A 179 10.77 12.56 -30.33
C THR A 179 9.79 13.14 -29.33
N LYS A 180 10.08 14.36 -28.83
CA LYS A 180 9.18 15.08 -27.90
C LYS A 180 7.80 15.35 -28.50
N ASP A 181 7.69 15.46 -29.81
CA ASP A 181 6.41 15.75 -30.47
C ASP A 181 5.54 14.51 -30.62
N GLU A 182 6.12 13.34 -30.82
CA GLU A 182 5.43 12.05 -30.80
C GLU A 182 4.88 11.71 -29.39
N MET A 183 5.56 12.18 -28.35
CA MET A 183 5.11 11.99 -26.95
C MET A 183 3.97 12.92 -26.54
N LYS A 184 3.57 13.90 -27.38
CA LYS A 184 2.46 14.83 -27.11
C LYS A 184 1.13 14.38 -27.72
N GLN A 185 1.16 13.44 -28.62
CA GLN A 185 -0.05 12.83 -29.23
C GLN A 185 -0.60 11.71 -28.33
#